data_562fb8082c7f7e219cff6f96f3f5a24a
#
_entry.id   562fb8082c7f7e219cff6f96f3f5a24a
#
_cell.length_a   1.000
_cell.length_b   1.000
_cell.length_c   1.000
_cell.angle_alpha   90.00
_cell.angle_beta   90.00
_cell.angle_gamma   90.00
#
_symmetry.space_group_name_H-M   'P 1'
#
loop_
_entity.id
_entity.type
_entity.pdbx_description
1 polymer ?
#
loop_
_entity_poly.entity_id
_entity_poly.type
_entity_poly.pdbx_seq_one_letter_code
_entity_poly.pdbx_strand_id
1 'polypeptide(L)'
;MLRSLGFGAIPLHGQMPQAKRLGALTKFKAGARNILVATDVASRGLDIPTVDIVINYDVPQSSKDYIHRVGRTARAGRSGKSITFVTQYDVELIQRIEKDLGRKLDGFPVQKDEVMMLQERVDEAQRLATLEMKETANGKKSKRGRKGEEEEDDDADNEEKGLVMPGKKKFKAGSHKKGKRH
;
A
#
# COMPACT_ATOMS: atom_id res chain seq x y z
N MET A 1 -9.98 -5.61 -5.89
CA MET A 1 -9.72 -7.04 -6.15
C MET A 1 -9.19 -7.78 -4.92
N LEU A 2 -7.92 -7.60 -4.44
CA LEU A 2 -7.41 -8.37 -3.27
C LEU A 2 -8.30 -8.22 -2.03
N ARG A 3 -8.82 -7.03 -1.74
CA ARG A 3 -9.76 -6.81 -0.63
C ARG A 3 -11.09 -7.52 -0.84
N SER A 4 -11.61 -7.54 -2.05
CA SER A 4 -12.86 -8.25 -2.41
C SER A 4 -12.70 -9.76 -2.26
N LEU A 5 -11.47 -10.27 -2.36
CA LEU A 5 -11.11 -11.66 -2.06
C LEU A 5 -10.88 -11.95 -0.57
N GLY A 6 -11.03 -10.94 0.31
CA GLY A 6 -10.84 -11.09 1.76
C GLY A 6 -9.41 -10.87 2.25
N PHE A 7 -8.46 -10.50 1.38
CA PHE A 7 -7.09 -10.25 1.80
C PHE A 7 -6.90 -8.86 2.40
N GLY A 8 -6.18 -8.77 3.50
CA GLY A 8 -5.82 -7.52 4.17
C GLY A 8 -4.76 -6.72 3.40
N ALA A 9 -5.07 -6.32 2.15
CA ALA A 9 -4.14 -5.58 1.29
C ALA A 9 -4.26 -4.06 1.48
N ILE A 10 -3.11 -3.36 1.50
CA ILE A 10 -3.02 -1.90 1.57
C ILE A 10 -2.10 -1.37 0.47
N PRO A 11 -2.51 -0.33 -0.30
CA PRO A 11 -1.67 0.25 -1.34
C PRO A 11 -0.65 1.24 -0.77
N LEU A 12 0.51 1.34 -1.47
CA LEU A 12 1.55 2.34 -1.22
C LEU A 12 2.15 2.81 -2.55
N HIS A 13 1.74 3.99 -3.03
CA HIS A 13 2.19 4.53 -4.32
C HIS A 13 2.49 6.03 -4.27
N GLY A 14 3.21 6.54 -5.27
CA GLY A 14 3.71 7.92 -5.30
C GLY A 14 2.64 9.01 -5.34
N GLN A 15 1.44 8.71 -5.85
CA GLN A 15 0.32 9.65 -5.91
C GLN A 15 -0.41 9.84 -4.57
N MET A 16 -0.08 9.02 -3.55
CA MET A 16 -0.66 9.16 -2.22
C MET A 16 -0.03 10.33 -1.47
N PRO A 17 -0.83 11.15 -0.74
CA PRO A 17 -0.32 12.12 0.21
C PRO A 17 0.59 11.47 1.25
N GLN A 18 1.60 12.21 1.74
CA GLN A 18 2.58 11.68 2.69
C GLN A 18 1.94 11.12 3.96
N ALA A 19 0.92 11.80 4.50
CA ALA A 19 0.18 11.32 5.68
C ALA A 19 -0.47 9.94 5.44
N LYS A 20 -1.10 9.73 4.28
CA LYS A 20 -1.72 8.44 3.91
C LYS A 20 -0.67 7.35 3.72
N ARG A 21 0.51 7.68 3.16
CA ARG A 21 1.63 6.74 3.03
C ARG A 21 2.15 6.28 4.40
N LEU A 22 2.34 7.21 5.34
CA LEU A 22 2.76 6.89 6.71
C LEU A 22 1.70 6.06 7.44
N GLY A 23 0.41 6.42 7.32
CA GLY A 23 -0.70 5.65 7.90
C GLY A 23 -0.79 4.23 7.34
N ALA A 24 -0.58 4.04 6.02
CA ALA A 24 -0.53 2.72 5.41
C ALA A 24 0.62 1.88 5.99
N LEU A 25 1.80 2.48 6.13
CA LEU A 25 2.97 1.80 6.68
C LEU A 25 2.79 1.45 8.16
N THR A 26 2.18 2.34 8.94
CA THR A 26 1.86 2.07 10.36
C THR A 26 0.89 0.89 10.50
N LYS A 27 -0.18 0.83 9.69
CA LYS A 27 -1.13 -0.29 9.69
C LYS A 27 -0.44 -1.61 9.29
N PHE A 28 0.50 -1.56 8.36
CA PHE A 28 1.29 -2.72 7.95
C PHE A 28 2.26 -3.17 9.04
N LYS A 29 3.02 -2.24 9.65
CA LYS A 29 3.93 -2.53 10.77
C LYS A 29 3.22 -3.11 11.99
N ALA A 30 2.01 -2.65 12.27
CA ALA A 30 1.18 -3.15 13.37
C ALA A 30 0.52 -4.50 13.07
N GLY A 31 0.71 -5.10 11.88
CA GLY A 31 0.07 -6.36 11.48
C GLY A 31 -1.43 -6.24 11.20
N ALA A 32 -2.02 -5.04 11.28
CA ALA A 32 -3.44 -4.81 10.93
C ALA A 32 -3.74 -5.10 9.46
N ARG A 33 -2.72 -5.02 8.62
CA ARG A 33 -2.74 -5.42 7.20
C ARG A 33 -1.48 -6.25 6.91
N ASN A 34 -1.66 -7.40 6.27
CA ASN A 34 -0.59 -8.37 6.02
C ASN A 34 -0.04 -8.35 4.59
N ILE A 35 -0.65 -7.59 3.68
CA ILE A 35 -0.19 -7.44 2.30
C ILE A 35 0.00 -5.95 1.98
N LEU A 36 1.23 -5.58 1.62
CA LEU A 36 1.58 -4.25 1.14
C LEU A 36 1.79 -4.28 -0.38
N VAL A 37 0.93 -3.60 -1.13
CA VAL A 37 1.07 -3.45 -2.58
C VAL A 37 1.77 -2.12 -2.86
N ALA A 38 3.05 -2.16 -3.20
CA ALA A 38 3.89 -0.98 -3.29
C ALA A 38 4.55 -0.81 -4.66
N THR A 39 4.75 0.44 -5.09
CA THR A 39 5.61 0.78 -6.22
C THR A 39 7.02 1.11 -5.72
N ASP A 40 8.04 0.94 -6.56
CA ASP A 40 9.43 1.24 -6.18
C ASP A 40 9.63 2.69 -5.70
N VAL A 41 8.99 3.64 -6.37
CA VAL A 41 9.07 5.07 -6.00
C VAL A 41 8.50 5.32 -4.60
N ALA A 42 7.40 4.67 -4.26
CA ALA A 42 6.75 4.86 -2.97
C ALA A 42 7.50 4.18 -1.82
N SER A 43 8.22 3.10 -2.10
CA SER A 43 8.98 2.36 -1.10
C SER A 43 10.34 2.99 -0.79
N ARG A 44 10.85 3.86 -1.66
CA ARG A 44 12.11 4.59 -1.43
C ARG A 44 11.95 5.63 -0.33
N GLY A 45 12.91 5.69 0.59
CA GLY A 45 12.90 6.64 1.71
C GLY A 45 11.94 6.31 2.84
N LEU A 46 11.22 5.18 2.78
CA LEU A 46 10.40 4.68 3.86
C LEU A 46 11.04 3.45 4.50
N ASP A 47 10.98 3.41 5.83
CA ASP A 47 11.42 2.25 6.60
C ASP A 47 10.34 1.14 6.55
N ILE A 48 10.39 0.33 5.48
CA ILE A 48 9.54 -0.84 5.34
C ILE A 48 10.12 -1.96 6.20
N PRO A 49 9.31 -2.56 7.10
CA PRO A 49 9.78 -3.64 7.96
C PRO A 49 10.19 -4.86 7.14
N THR A 50 10.94 -5.77 7.77
CA THR A 50 11.25 -7.07 7.19
C THR A 50 9.97 -7.86 6.97
N VAL A 51 9.81 -8.43 5.78
CA VAL A 51 8.67 -9.25 5.39
C VAL A 51 9.10 -10.69 5.15
N ASP A 52 8.17 -11.63 5.30
CA ASP A 52 8.46 -13.05 5.07
C ASP A 52 8.58 -13.38 3.59
N ILE A 53 7.74 -12.73 2.77
CA ILE A 53 7.66 -12.98 1.32
C ILE A 53 7.68 -11.67 0.55
N VAL A 54 8.48 -11.62 -0.51
CA VAL A 54 8.45 -10.56 -1.53
C VAL A 54 7.91 -11.15 -2.83
N ILE A 55 6.90 -10.53 -3.40
CA ILE A 55 6.36 -10.91 -4.71
C ILE A 55 6.63 -9.76 -5.69
N ASN A 56 7.46 -10.00 -6.70
CA ASN A 56 7.62 -9.10 -7.83
C ASN A 56 6.54 -9.42 -8.85
N TYR A 57 5.50 -8.60 -8.91
CA TYR A 57 4.44 -8.73 -9.90
C TYR A 57 4.98 -8.41 -11.31
N ASP A 58 5.73 -7.32 -11.42
CA ASP A 58 6.49 -6.97 -12.62
C ASP A 58 7.98 -7.20 -12.36
N VAL A 59 8.70 -7.71 -13.36
CA VAL A 59 10.16 -7.86 -13.31
C VAL A 59 10.80 -6.48 -13.22
N PRO A 60 11.70 -6.24 -12.24
CA PRO A 60 12.39 -4.95 -12.12
C PRO A 60 13.31 -4.71 -13.31
N GLN A 61 13.43 -3.45 -13.75
CA GLN A 61 14.22 -3.04 -14.90
C GLN A 61 15.74 -3.17 -14.69
N SER A 62 16.18 -3.24 -13.43
CA SER A 62 17.59 -3.38 -13.08
C SER A 62 17.80 -4.40 -11.96
N SER A 63 18.97 -5.04 -11.99
CA SER A 63 19.42 -5.96 -10.94
C SER A 63 19.50 -5.28 -9.56
N LYS A 64 19.84 -3.99 -9.54
CA LYS A 64 19.88 -3.18 -8.33
C LYS A 64 18.48 -3.06 -7.71
N ASP A 65 17.46 -2.78 -8.51
CA ASP A 65 16.08 -2.70 -8.02
C ASP A 65 15.58 -4.08 -7.56
N TYR A 66 15.96 -5.15 -8.27
CA TYR A 66 15.68 -6.52 -7.84
C TYR A 66 16.24 -6.79 -6.45
N ILE A 67 17.52 -6.50 -6.23
CA ILE A 67 18.18 -6.70 -4.93
C ILE A 67 17.53 -5.85 -3.85
N HIS A 68 17.16 -4.61 -4.14
CA HIS A 68 16.47 -3.73 -3.19
C HIS A 68 15.09 -4.25 -2.79
N ARG A 69 14.32 -4.83 -3.74
CA ARG A 69 13.02 -5.44 -3.45
C ARG A 69 13.19 -6.72 -2.65
N VAL A 70 14.01 -7.64 -3.11
CA VAL A 70 14.28 -8.92 -2.43
C VAL A 70 14.89 -8.68 -1.05
N GLY A 71 15.76 -7.68 -0.93
CA GLY A 71 16.32 -7.28 0.35
C GLY A 71 15.32 -6.73 1.39
N ARG A 72 14.00 -6.75 1.14
CA ARG A 72 12.97 -6.54 2.16
C ARG A 72 12.68 -7.81 2.95
N THR A 73 13.08 -8.97 2.47
CA THR A 73 12.98 -10.24 3.20
C THR A 73 14.37 -10.75 3.60
N ALA A 74 14.43 -11.83 4.34
CA ALA A 74 15.64 -12.53 4.78
C ALA A 74 16.65 -11.63 5.52
N ARG A 75 16.17 -10.72 6.38
CA ARG A 75 17.02 -9.82 7.17
C ARG A 75 17.28 -10.37 8.57
N ALA A 76 18.39 -9.93 9.17
CA ALA A 76 18.77 -10.25 10.55
C ALA A 76 18.80 -11.77 10.82
N GLY A 77 19.33 -12.56 9.89
CA GLY A 77 19.46 -14.02 10.05
C GLY A 77 18.16 -14.81 9.88
N ARG A 78 17.06 -14.18 9.49
CA ARG A 78 15.80 -14.86 9.17
C ARG A 78 15.84 -15.41 7.75
N SER A 79 15.19 -16.55 7.53
CA SER A 79 14.88 -17.03 6.17
C SER A 79 13.77 -16.19 5.54
N GLY A 80 13.78 -16.07 4.21
CA GLY A 80 12.75 -15.35 3.48
C GLY A 80 12.59 -15.93 2.08
N LYS A 81 11.46 -15.62 1.44
CA LYS A 81 11.15 -16.11 0.10
C LYS A 81 10.89 -14.93 -0.85
N SER A 82 11.43 -15.03 -2.06
CA SER A 82 11.12 -14.09 -3.14
C SER A 82 10.57 -14.85 -4.33
N ILE A 83 9.45 -14.35 -4.88
CA ILE A 83 8.78 -14.94 -6.04
C ILE A 83 8.67 -13.83 -7.09
N THR A 84 9.01 -14.13 -8.34
CA THR A 84 8.91 -13.17 -9.45
C THR A 84 8.05 -13.77 -10.55
N PHE A 85 7.02 -13.06 -10.97
CA PHE A 85 6.26 -13.43 -12.16
C PHE A 85 7.04 -13.01 -13.39
N VAL A 86 7.25 -13.96 -14.29
CA VAL A 86 8.01 -13.77 -15.53
C VAL A 86 7.13 -14.09 -16.71
N THR A 87 6.93 -13.13 -17.58
CA THR A 87 6.25 -13.33 -18.87
C THR A 87 7.25 -13.62 -19.98
N GLN A 88 6.76 -14.04 -21.14
CA GLN A 88 7.61 -14.24 -22.33
C GLN A 88 8.36 -12.97 -22.75
N TYR A 89 7.88 -11.78 -22.37
CA TYR A 89 8.49 -10.49 -22.69
C TYR A 89 9.58 -10.07 -21.70
N ASP A 90 9.67 -10.74 -20.56
CA ASP A 90 10.58 -10.38 -19.46
C ASP A 90 11.86 -11.24 -19.45
N VAL A 91 12.00 -12.18 -20.38
CA VAL A 91 13.10 -13.18 -20.41
C VAL A 91 14.47 -12.50 -20.40
N GLU A 92 14.66 -11.46 -21.23
CA GLU A 92 15.94 -10.74 -21.29
C GLU A 92 16.27 -10.02 -19.98
N LEU A 93 15.26 -9.45 -19.29
CA LEU A 93 15.44 -8.80 -17.99
C LEU A 93 15.88 -9.82 -16.93
N ILE A 94 15.24 -10.98 -16.88
CA ILE A 94 15.59 -12.05 -15.94
C ILE A 94 17.00 -12.57 -16.22
N GLN A 95 17.37 -12.84 -17.46
CA GLN A 95 18.72 -13.28 -17.82
C GLN A 95 19.80 -12.27 -17.40
N ARG A 96 19.52 -10.97 -17.54
CA ARG A 96 20.42 -9.92 -17.08
C ARG A 96 20.55 -9.92 -15.55
N ILE A 97 19.43 -10.07 -14.83
CA ILE A 97 19.42 -10.16 -13.36
C ILE A 97 20.20 -11.40 -12.90
N GLU A 98 19.97 -12.55 -13.50
CA GLU A 98 20.69 -13.80 -13.19
C GLU A 98 22.19 -13.67 -13.42
N LYS A 99 22.59 -13.04 -14.53
CA LYS A 99 24.00 -12.78 -14.85
C LYS A 99 24.66 -11.91 -13.76
N ASP A 100 23.98 -10.84 -13.34
CA ASP A 100 24.49 -9.93 -12.32
C ASP A 100 24.52 -10.57 -10.91
N LEU A 101 23.60 -11.49 -10.64
CA LEU A 101 23.57 -12.28 -9.41
C LEU A 101 24.60 -13.42 -9.40
N GLY A 102 25.13 -13.80 -10.56
CA GLY A 102 26.03 -14.94 -10.74
C GLY A 102 25.37 -16.31 -10.53
N ARG A 103 24.03 -16.38 -10.53
CA ARG A 103 23.26 -17.62 -10.35
C ARG A 103 21.94 -17.56 -11.10
N LYS A 104 21.44 -18.73 -11.51
CA LYS A 104 20.08 -18.88 -12.03
C LYS A 104 19.07 -18.87 -10.91
N LEU A 105 17.86 -18.42 -11.21
CA LEU A 105 16.72 -18.46 -10.31
C LEU A 105 15.93 -19.73 -10.55
N ASP A 106 15.59 -20.42 -9.46
CA ASP A 106 14.83 -21.68 -9.55
C ASP A 106 13.37 -21.40 -9.90
N GLY A 107 12.76 -22.28 -10.69
CA GLY A 107 11.35 -22.23 -10.98
C GLY A 107 10.51 -22.51 -9.73
N PHE A 108 9.55 -21.66 -9.44
CA PHE A 108 8.61 -21.90 -8.33
C PHE A 108 7.60 -22.98 -8.74
N PRO A 109 7.46 -24.07 -7.97
CA PRO A 109 6.52 -25.13 -8.30
C PRO A 109 5.07 -24.62 -8.17
N VAL A 110 4.32 -24.68 -9.28
CA VAL A 110 2.91 -24.28 -9.34
C VAL A 110 2.11 -25.40 -9.96
N GLN A 111 1.06 -25.83 -9.28
CA GLN A 111 0.10 -26.77 -9.84
C GLN A 111 -0.97 -26.01 -10.60
N LYS A 112 -0.97 -26.17 -11.93
CA LYS A 112 -1.88 -25.44 -12.81
C LYS A 112 -3.36 -25.65 -12.46
N ASP A 113 -3.73 -26.87 -12.13
CA ASP A 113 -5.11 -27.22 -11.82
C ASP A 113 -5.63 -26.51 -10.55
N GLU A 114 -4.79 -26.39 -9.52
CA GLU A 114 -5.12 -25.63 -8.30
C GLU A 114 -5.33 -24.12 -8.60
N VAL A 115 -4.49 -23.56 -9.47
CA VAL A 115 -4.63 -22.15 -9.88
C VAL A 115 -5.92 -21.95 -10.67
N MET A 116 -6.24 -22.86 -11.59
CA MET A 116 -7.44 -22.76 -12.42
C MET A 116 -8.74 -22.87 -11.61
N MET A 117 -8.75 -23.61 -10.51
CA MET A 117 -9.91 -23.66 -9.61
C MET A 117 -10.25 -22.31 -8.96
N LEU A 118 -9.26 -21.40 -8.85
CA LEU A 118 -9.46 -20.06 -8.28
C LEU A 118 -9.87 -19.02 -9.32
N GLN A 119 -9.80 -19.35 -10.62
CA GLN A 119 -9.99 -18.39 -11.71
C GLN A 119 -11.35 -17.70 -11.66
N GLU A 120 -12.42 -18.46 -11.55
CA GLU A 120 -13.80 -17.91 -11.53
C GLU A 120 -13.98 -16.87 -10.41
N ARG A 121 -13.50 -17.20 -9.21
CA ARG A 121 -13.55 -16.32 -8.02
C ARG A 121 -12.73 -15.05 -8.22
N VAL A 122 -11.58 -15.16 -8.87
CA VAL A 122 -10.70 -14.02 -9.18
C VAL A 122 -11.35 -13.12 -10.24
N ASP A 123 -11.95 -13.70 -11.28
CA ASP A 123 -12.64 -12.96 -12.35
C ASP A 123 -13.84 -12.18 -11.78
N GLU A 124 -14.61 -12.77 -10.87
CA GLU A 124 -15.71 -12.07 -10.19
C GLU A 124 -15.18 -10.88 -9.36
N ALA A 125 -14.16 -11.12 -8.54
CA ALA A 125 -13.54 -10.05 -7.73
C ALA A 125 -12.95 -8.93 -8.60
N GLN A 126 -12.42 -9.25 -9.78
CA GLN A 126 -11.93 -8.27 -10.73
C GLN A 126 -13.05 -7.43 -11.35
N ARG A 127 -14.19 -8.05 -11.69
CA ARG A 127 -15.38 -7.34 -12.19
C ARG A 127 -15.89 -6.35 -11.14
N LEU A 128 -16.05 -6.79 -9.89
CA LEU A 128 -16.48 -5.94 -8.78
C LEU A 128 -15.53 -4.76 -8.56
N ALA A 129 -14.22 -5.03 -8.48
CA ALA A 129 -13.23 -3.97 -8.31
C ALA A 129 -13.23 -2.95 -9.48
N THR A 130 -13.49 -3.41 -10.70
CA THR A 130 -13.58 -2.53 -11.87
C THR A 130 -14.83 -1.64 -11.81
N LEU A 131 -15.97 -2.16 -11.34
CA LEU A 131 -17.18 -1.38 -11.13
C LEU A 131 -16.98 -0.31 -10.06
N GLU A 132 -16.43 -0.65 -8.90
CA GLU A 132 -16.10 0.31 -7.83
C GLU A 132 -15.18 1.43 -8.32
N MET A 133 -14.17 1.11 -9.12
CA MET A 133 -13.27 2.11 -9.70
C MET A 133 -14.00 3.06 -10.65
N LYS A 134 -14.91 2.55 -11.49
CA LYS A 134 -15.72 3.36 -12.41
C LYS A 134 -16.67 4.29 -11.65
N GLU A 135 -17.34 3.81 -10.62
CA GLU A 135 -18.24 4.60 -9.78
C GLU A 135 -17.49 5.71 -9.05
N THR A 136 -16.33 5.39 -8.47
CA THR A 136 -15.47 6.39 -7.81
C THR A 136 -14.97 7.46 -8.79
N ALA A 137 -14.62 7.07 -10.02
CA ALA A 137 -14.18 8.00 -11.06
C ALA A 137 -15.32 8.92 -11.52
N ASN A 138 -16.54 8.40 -11.67
CA ASN A 138 -17.72 9.17 -12.05
C ASN A 138 -18.17 10.10 -10.92
N GLY A 139 -18.14 9.66 -9.66
CA GLY A 139 -18.42 10.50 -8.49
C GLY A 139 -17.47 11.69 -8.35
N LYS A 140 -16.18 11.52 -8.68
CA LYS A 140 -15.21 12.60 -8.71
C LYS A 140 -15.45 13.61 -9.85
N LYS A 141 -15.93 13.15 -11.01
CA LYS A 141 -16.31 14.05 -12.12
C LYS A 141 -17.54 14.89 -11.76
N SER A 142 -18.54 14.29 -11.11
CA SER A 142 -19.75 15.01 -10.67
C SER A 142 -19.45 16.06 -9.59
N LYS A 143 -18.55 15.75 -8.62
CA LYS A 143 -18.12 16.73 -7.59
C LYS A 143 -17.27 17.87 -8.16
N ARG A 144 -16.47 17.66 -9.22
CA ARG A 144 -15.72 18.74 -9.88
C ARG A 144 -16.60 19.74 -10.65
N GLY A 145 -17.77 19.32 -11.10
CA GLY A 145 -18.76 20.19 -11.74
C GLY A 145 -19.57 21.07 -10.76
N ARG A 146 -19.46 20.83 -9.45
CA ARG A 146 -20.20 21.52 -8.38
C ARG A 146 -19.32 22.23 -7.35
N LYS A 147 -18.04 22.47 -7.62
CA LYS A 147 -17.15 23.16 -6.68
C LYS A 147 -17.19 24.67 -6.91
N GLY A 148 -18.09 25.33 -6.18
CA GLY A 148 -17.93 26.27 -5.07
C GLY A 148 -18.31 25.61 -3.74
N GLU A 149 -17.37 25.76 -2.82
CA GLU A 149 -17.52 25.64 -1.37
C GLU A 149 -17.48 24.24 -0.74
N GLU A 150 -16.52 24.13 0.20
CA GLU A 150 -16.34 23.23 1.33
C GLU A 150 -15.69 21.86 1.09
N GLU A 151 -14.43 21.82 1.58
CA GLU A 151 -13.64 20.60 1.79
C GLU A 151 -14.15 19.91 3.05
N GLU A 152 -14.82 18.76 2.92
CA GLU A 152 -14.92 17.77 3.97
C GLU A 152 -14.34 16.44 3.47
N ASP A 153 -13.28 16.03 4.16
CA ASP A 153 -12.61 14.75 3.98
C ASP A 153 -13.53 13.62 4.49
N ASP A 154 -14.30 13.00 3.61
CA ASP A 154 -14.97 11.74 3.92
C ASP A 154 -14.01 10.57 3.76
N ASP A 155 -13.25 10.30 4.81
CA ASP A 155 -12.61 9.01 5.03
C ASP A 155 -13.68 8.00 5.47
N ALA A 156 -14.18 7.21 4.54
CA ALA A 156 -14.99 6.04 4.83
C ALA A 156 -14.13 4.91 5.41
N ASP A 157 -13.72 5.06 6.65
CA ASP A 157 -13.28 4.01 7.58
C ASP A 157 -13.77 4.42 8.99
N ASN A 158 -15.09 4.53 9.14
CA ASN A 158 -15.71 4.79 10.43
C ASN A 158 -16.30 3.48 10.96
N GLU A 159 -15.48 2.69 11.62
CA GLU A 159 -15.88 1.75 12.66
C GLU A 159 -14.77 1.65 13.71
N GLU A 160 -14.87 2.54 14.69
CA GLU A 160 -14.61 2.21 16.09
C GLU A 160 -15.14 3.34 16.98
N LYS A 161 -16.37 3.15 17.46
CA LYS A 161 -16.89 3.87 18.62
C LYS A 161 -16.17 3.37 19.86
N GLY A 162 -15.63 4.31 20.64
CA GLY A 162 -15.39 4.04 22.04
C GLY A 162 -14.02 4.40 22.59
N LEU A 163 -13.73 5.69 22.78
CA LEU A 163 -13.00 6.14 23.98
C LEU A 163 -13.37 7.59 24.30
N VAL A 164 -14.17 7.75 25.32
CA VAL A 164 -14.51 9.04 25.94
C VAL A 164 -13.26 9.54 26.67
N MET A 165 -12.69 10.66 26.24
CA MET A 165 -11.69 11.39 27.01
C MET A 165 -12.34 12.52 27.80
N PRO A 166 -12.03 12.70 29.10
CA PRO A 166 -12.65 13.74 29.93
C PRO A 166 -12.08 15.14 29.62
N GLY A 167 -12.98 16.12 29.71
CA GLY A 167 -12.84 17.50 29.26
C GLY A 167 -11.64 18.27 29.83
N LYS A 168 -10.97 19.02 29.00
CA LYS A 168 -10.04 20.11 29.34
C LYS A 168 -10.83 21.37 29.63
N LYS A 169 -10.80 21.82 30.90
CA LYS A 169 -11.31 23.12 31.36
C LYS A 169 -10.59 24.27 30.63
N LYS A 170 -11.38 25.14 30.01
CA LYS A 170 -10.90 26.43 29.47
C LYS A 170 -10.56 27.38 30.61
N PHE A 171 -9.32 27.77 30.76
CA PHE A 171 -8.91 28.93 31.54
C PHE A 171 -9.24 30.21 30.79
N LYS A 172 -10.10 31.07 31.37
CA LYS A 172 -10.32 32.43 30.93
C LYS A 172 -9.15 33.31 31.40
N ALA A 173 -8.39 33.88 30.50
CA ALA A 173 -7.40 34.92 30.81
C ALA A 173 -8.13 36.24 31.04
N GLY A 174 -7.94 36.80 32.23
CA GLY A 174 -8.51 38.10 32.66
C GLY A 174 -7.75 39.25 31.95
N SER A 175 -8.52 40.19 31.44
CA SER A 175 -8.01 41.45 30.84
C SER A 175 -7.58 42.41 31.96
N HIS A 176 -6.28 42.74 31.99
CA HIS A 176 -5.76 43.83 32.85
C HIS A 176 -5.86 45.17 32.09
N LYS A 177 -6.76 46.02 32.50
CA LYS A 177 -6.81 47.45 32.14
C LYS A 177 -5.64 48.21 32.81
N LYS A 178 -4.72 48.73 31.99
CA LYS A 178 -3.78 49.79 32.46
C LYS A 178 -4.45 51.13 32.44
N GLY A 179 -4.69 51.72 33.62
CA GLY A 179 -5.05 53.12 33.78
C GLY A 179 -3.87 54.07 33.53
N LYS A 180 -4.11 55.15 32.81
CA LYS A 180 -3.23 56.31 32.71
C LYS A 180 -3.35 57.14 34.00
N ARG A 181 -2.22 57.58 34.54
CA ARG A 181 -2.12 58.84 35.33
C ARG A 181 -0.75 59.47 35.06
N HIS A 182 -0.85 60.72 34.67
CA HIS A 182 0.06 61.89 34.74
C HIS A 182 1.56 61.64 34.66
#